data_9cab7120d58df94581892d694eb4d4df
#
_entry.id   9cab7120d58df94581892d694eb4d4df
#
_cell.length_a   1.000
_cell.length_b   1.000
_cell.length_c   1.000
_cell.angle_alpha   90.00
_cell.angle_beta   90.00
_cell.angle_gamma   90.00
#
_symmetry.space_group_name_H-M   'P 1'
#
loop_
_entity.id
_entity.type
_entity.pdbx_description
1 polymer ?
#
loop_
_entity_poly.entity_id
_entity_poly.type
_entity_poly.pdbx_seq_one_letter_code
_entity_poly.pdbx_strand_id
1 'polypeptide(L)'
;VQIDDMQLRVRMSIGVSCYPQDGTECETLLKHADLAMYRVKAGGRNGVERFAPSLAHAATQRIALSHKLRNAVEQNGFELAYQPQVDIRSYRLTGVEALIRWHDADFGTVSPTTFIPLAEDIGLIASIGEWVLQTACAQAKRWEEVLPGLRMSVNVSPSQLTSSDFGAVVRRALAASQLAADRLELEITEGGLVAPGALPTLRALHDIGVSIAIDNFGAGYSSLAYLRSFHADRLKIDMPFSRGIGSSLVDETIIGAIIALARNPRF
;
A
#
# COMPACT_ATOMS: atom_id res chain seq x y z
N VAL A 1 18.57 -23.71 12.12
CA VAL A 1 19.14 -24.93 11.53
C VAL A 1 20.52 -24.59 11.05
N GLN A 2 21.51 -25.38 11.45
CA GLN A 2 22.90 -25.25 10.98
C GLN A 2 23.09 -26.26 9.84
N ILE A 3 23.55 -25.80 8.69
CA ILE A 3 23.94 -26.64 7.56
C ILE A 3 25.35 -26.22 7.21
N ASP A 4 26.30 -27.11 7.42
CA ASP A 4 27.73 -26.81 7.34
C ASP A 4 28.11 -25.60 8.23
N ASP A 5 28.77 -24.59 7.69
CA ASP A 5 29.12 -23.36 8.40
C ASP A 5 28.05 -22.27 8.34
N MET A 6 26.88 -22.54 7.73
CA MET A 6 25.78 -21.54 7.60
C MET A 6 24.67 -21.78 8.61
N GLN A 7 24.33 -20.74 9.35
CA GLN A 7 23.18 -20.70 10.26
C GLN A 7 21.94 -20.21 9.52
N LEU A 8 21.04 -21.13 9.17
CA LEU A 8 19.77 -20.81 8.48
C LEU A 8 18.64 -20.63 9.49
N ARG A 9 17.96 -19.50 9.42
CA ARG A 9 16.74 -19.22 10.18
C ARG A 9 15.53 -19.71 9.40
N VAL A 10 14.99 -20.88 9.78
CA VAL A 10 13.78 -21.42 9.17
C VAL A 10 12.56 -20.80 9.83
N ARG A 11 11.62 -20.32 9.02
CA ARG A 11 10.31 -19.84 9.47
C ARG A 11 9.24 -20.78 8.92
N MET A 12 8.26 -21.14 9.77
CA MET A 12 7.19 -22.04 9.37
C MET A 12 5.83 -21.42 9.67
N SER A 13 4.84 -21.72 8.81
CA SER A 13 3.44 -21.42 9.04
C SER A 13 2.72 -22.74 9.24
N ILE A 14 2.05 -22.91 10.35
CA ILE A 14 1.43 -24.18 10.77
C ILE A 14 -0.06 -23.92 10.98
N GLY A 15 -0.91 -24.72 10.34
CA GLY A 15 -2.33 -24.77 10.62
C GLY A 15 -2.67 -26.09 11.35
N VAL A 16 -3.56 -26.02 12.31
CA VAL A 16 -3.95 -27.15 13.15
C VAL A 16 -5.45 -27.36 13.10
N SER A 17 -5.89 -28.58 12.84
CA SER A 17 -7.26 -29.04 13.04
C SER A 17 -7.30 -30.24 13.99
N CYS A 18 -8.37 -30.38 14.76
CA CYS A 18 -8.49 -31.39 15.81
C CYS A 18 -9.69 -32.32 15.56
N TYR A 19 -9.46 -33.62 15.59
CA TYR A 19 -10.52 -34.62 15.61
C TYR A 19 -11.09 -34.76 17.05
N PRO A 20 -12.40 -34.94 17.21
CA PRO A 20 -13.47 -34.85 16.21
C PRO A 20 -14.06 -33.46 16.04
N GLN A 21 -13.58 -32.43 16.78
CA GLN A 21 -14.17 -31.11 16.89
C GLN A 21 -14.19 -30.35 15.56
N ASP A 22 -13.12 -30.47 14.78
CA ASP A 22 -12.95 -29.72 13.54
C ASP A 22 -13.31 -30.56 12.30
N GLY A 23 -13.73 -31.83 12.50
CA GLY A 23 -14.17 -32.73 11.45
C GLY A 23 -13.97 -34.19 11.84
N THR A 24 -14.73 -35.08 11.21
CA THR A 24 -14.64 -36.55 11.40
C THR A 24 -13.99 -37.25 10.21
N GLU A 25 -13.89 -36.60 9.07
CA GLU A 25 -13.28 -37.13 7.85
C GLU A 25 -11.88 -36.52 7.65
N CYS A 26 -10.94 -37.36 7.19
CA CYS A 26 -9.54 -36.95 6.97
C CYS A 26 -9.42 -35.75 6.02
N GLU A 27 -10.19 -35.77 4.92
CA GLU A 27 -10.21 -34.70 3.92
C GLU A 27 -10.67 -33.38 4.54
N THR A 28 -11.72 -33.40 5.36
CA THR A 28 -12.24 -32.22 6.07
C THR A 28 -11.19 -31.66 7.04
N LEU A 29 -10.52 -32.53 7.80
CA LEU A 29 -9.48 -32.08 8.74
C LEU A 29 -8.29 -31.46 8.01
N LEU A 30 -7.83 -32.06 6.92
CA LEU A 30 -6.75 -31.48 6.11
C LEU A 30 -7.15 -30.11 5.52
N LYS A 31 -8.34 -29.99 4.97
CA LYS A 31 -8.86 -28.71 4.46
C LYS A 31 -8.91 -27.66 5.55
N HIS A 32 -9.35 -28.00 6.76
CA HIS A 32 -9.43 -27.07 7.90
C HIS A 32 -8.04 -26.66 8.40
N ALA A 33 -7.09 -27.60 8.45
CA ALA A 33 -5.70 -27.28 8.79
C ALA A 33 -5.06 -26.35 7.72
N ASP A 34 -5.34 -26.58 6.43
CA ASP A 34 -4.86 -25.71 5.36
C ASP A 34 -5.42 -24.29 5.45
N LEU A 35 -6.71 -24.13 5.78
CA LEU A 35 -7.30 -22.80 6.01
C LEU A 35 -6.61 -22.06 7.16
N ALA A 36 -6.35 -22.75 8.26
CA ALA A 36 -5.64 -22.19 9.40
C ALA A 36 -4.18 -21.81 9.05
N MET A 37 -3.47 -22.68 8.31
CA MET A 37 -2.12 -22.40 7.81
C MET A 37 -2.09 -21.18 6.88
N TYR A 38 -3.09 -21.09 5.99
CA TYR A 38 -3.21 -19.94 5.08
C TYR A 38 -3.39 -18.62 5.86
N ARG A 39 -4.18 -18.62 6.94
CA ARG A 39 -4.33 -17.48 7.83
C ARG A 39 -3.00 -17.00 8.40
N VAL A 40 -2.15 -17.94 8.85
CA VAL A 40 -0.79 -17.62 9.33
C VAL A 40 0.05 -16.99 8.22
N LYS A 41 -0.04 -17.54 6.99
CA LYS A 41 0.70 -16.98 5.84
C LYS A 41 0.26 -15.55 5.51
N ALA A 42 -1.03 -15.28 5.52
CA ALA A 42 -1.60 -13.94 5.29
C ALA A 42 -1.29 -12.96 6.43
N GLY A 43 -1.15 -13.44 7.67
CA GLY A 43 -0.83 -12.64 8.85
C GLY A 43 0.65 -12.33 9.06
N GLY A 44 1.52 -12.55 8.06
CA GLY A 44 2.96 -12.25 8.16
C GLY A 44 3.85 -13.48 8.30
N ARG A 45 3.30 -14.69 8.19
CA ARG A 45 4.01 -15.99 8.30
C ARG A 45 4.58 -16.25 9.70
N ASN A 46 5.27 -17.39 9.85
CA ASN A 46 6.02 -17.74 11.06
C ASN A 46 5.15 -17.79 12.34
N GLY A 47 4.11 -18.61 12.32
CA GLY A 47 3.18 -18.78 13.43
C GLY A 47 2.41 -20.09 13.35
N VAL A 48 1.56 -20.30 14.35
CA VAL A 48 0.65 -21.44 14.47
C VAL A 48 -0.76 -20.90 14.65
N GLU A 49 -1.70 -21.42 13.89
CA GLU A 49 -3.13 -21.10 14.00
C GLU A 49 -3.94 -22.38 14.11
N ARG A 50 -4.93 -22.40 14.98
CA ARG A 50 -5.91 -23.47 15.08
C ARG A 50 -7.11 -23.13 14.24
N PHE A 51 -7.66 -24.13 13.54
CA PHE A 51 -8.91 -23.96 12.81
C PHE A 51 -10.03 -23.46 13.74
N ALA A 52 -10.78 -22.51 13.22
CA ALA A 52 -12.05 -22.07 13.77
C ALA A 52 -13.06 -21.95 12.62
N PRO A 53 -14.36 -22.21 12.82
CA PRO A 53 -15.37 -22.10 11.76
C PRO A 53 -15.39 -20.75 11.05
N SER A 54 -15.03 -19.68 11.75
CA SER A 54 -14.86 -18.33 11.19
C SER A 54 -13.84 -18.26 10.08
N LEU A 55 -12.80 -19.11 10.07
CA LEU A 55 -11.78 -19.16 9.03
C LEU A 55 -12.37 -19.72 7.71
N ALA A 56 -13.23 -20.74 7.78
CA ALA A 56 -13.92 -21.27 6.61
C ALA A 56 -14.87 -20.23 6.00
N HIS A 57 -15.60 -19.50 6.87
CA HIS A 57 -16.46 -18.42 6.42
C HIS A 57 -15.66 -17.27 5.76
N ALA A 58 -14.58 -16.83 6.40
CA ALA A 58 -13.70 -15.81 5.85
C ALA A 58 -13.07 -16.22 4.50
N ALA A 59 -12.68 -17.49 4.34
CA ALA A 59 -12.17 -18.01 3.07
C ALA A 59 -13.23 -17.97 1.96
N THR A 60 -14.47 -18.37 2.27
CA THR A 60 -15.59 -18.32 1.33
C THR A 60 -15.89 -16.87 0.93
N GLN A 61 -15.96 -15.95 1.90
CA GLN A 61 -16.15 -14.52 1.63
C GLN A 61 -15.01 -13.95 0.76
N ARG A 62 -13.76 -14.34 1.02
CA ARG A 62 -12.62 -13.90 0.22
C ARG A 62 -12.71 -14.34 -1.24
N ILE A 63 -13.15 -15.58 -1.49
CA ILE A 63 -13.39 -16.08 -2.85
C ILE A 63 -14.49 -15.27 -3.53
N ALA A 64 -15.64 -15.08 -2.87
CA ALA A 64 -16.73 -14.27 -3.41
C ALA A 64 -16.25 -12.83 -3.70
N LEU A 65 -15.54 -12.20 -2.78
CA LEU A 65 -15.00 -10.87 -2.94
C LEU A 65 -13.99 -10.78 -4.10
N SER A 66 -13.18 -11.82 -4.33
CA SER A 66 -12.24 -11.86 -5.46
C SER A 66 -12.94 -11.86 -6.82
N HIS A 67 -14.05 -12.56 -6.95
CA HIS A 67 -14.89 -12.51 -8.15
C HIS A 67 -15.51 -11.13 -8.37
N LYS A 68 -16.05 -10.54 -7.31
CA LYS A 68 -16.62 -9.18 -7.36
C LYS A 68 -15.56 -8.14 -7.73
N LEU A 69 -14.35 -8.27 -7.20
CA LEU A 69 -13.24 -7.36 -7.49
C LEU A 69 -12.83 -7.42 -8.97
N ARG A 70 -12.79 -8.63 -9.58
CA ARG A 70 -12.56 -8.77 -11.04
C ARG A 70 -13.62 -8.03 -11.85
N ASN A 71 -14.88 -8.24 -11.52
CA ASN A 71 -15.98 -7.55 -12.20
C ASN A 71 -15.89 -6.03 -12.03
N ALA A 72 -15.52 -5.55 -10.82
CA ALA A 72 -15.33 -4.12 -10.57
C ALA A 72 -14.20 -3.52 -11.43
N VAL A 73 -13.10 -4.25 -11.63
CA VAL A 73 -12.00 -3.82 -12.53
C VAL A 73 -12.50 -3.72 -13.97
N GLU A 74 -13.25 -4.71 -14.46
CA GLU A 74 -13.77 -4.73 -15.84
C GLU A 74 -14.83 -3.66 -16.11
N GLN A 75 -15.62 -3.33 -15.10
CA GLN A 75 -16.74 -2.39 -15.22
C GLN A 75 -16.42 -0.97 -14.74
N ASN A 76 -15.17 -0.69 -14.35
CA ASN A 76 -14.76 0.57 -13.72
C ASN A 76 -15.61 0.91 -12.48
N GLY A 77 -15.84 -0.09 -11.63
CA GLY A 77 -16.68 0.00 -10.43
C GLY A 77 -16.01 0.69 -9.24
N PHE A 78 -14.99 1.50 -9.48
CA PHE A 78 -14.27 2.26 -8.44
C PHE A 78 -14.57 3.75 -8.53
N GLU A 79 -14.39 4.44 -7.40
CA GLU A 79 -14.43 5.88 -7.29
C GLU A 79 -13.16 6.40 -6.62
N LEU A 80 -12.82 7.67 -6.85
CA LEU A 80 -11.78 8.37 -6.10
C LEU A 80 -12.40 9.39 -5.18
N ALA A 81 -12.12 9.27 -3.88
CA ALA A 81 -12.29 10.34 -2.91
C ALA A 81 -10.97 11.14 -2.82
N TYR A 82 -11.08 12.43 -2.58
CA TYR A 82 -9.91 13.31 -2.54
C TYR A 82 -9.80 13.94 -1.15
N GLN A 83 -8.71 13.62 -0.45
CA GLN A 83 -8.42 14.17 0.87
C GLN A 83 -7.53 15.41 0.73
N PRO A 84 -7.97 16.59 1.23
CA PRO A 84 -7.19 17.82 1.12
C PRO A 84 -5.93 17.78 2.00
N GLN A 85 -4.83 18.30 1.45
CA GLN A 85 -3.58 18.54 2.14
C GLN A 85 -3.37 20.06 2.25
N VAL A 86 -3.17 20.56 3.47
CA VAL A 86 -3.04 21.99 3.74
C VAL A 86 -1.69 22.31 4.36
N ASP A 87 -1.14 23.44 4.00
CA ASP A 87 0.02 24.00 4.70
C ASP A 87 -0.40 24.55 6.07
N ILE A 88 0.19 24.03 7.13
CA ILE A 88 -0.21 24.34 8.52
C ILE A 88 0.08 25.79 8.95
N ARG A 89 0.91 26.53 8.23
CA ARG A 89 1.24 27.92 8.53
C ARG A 89 0.32 28.90 7.83
N SER A 90 0.05 28.65 6.54
CA SER A 90 -0.76 29.52 5.70
C SER A 90 -2.22 29.07 5.60
N TYR A 91 -2.55 27.86 6.04
CA TYR A 91 -3.86 27.21 5.89
C TYR A 91 -4.31 27.10 4.42
N ARG A 92 -3.38 27.20 3.49
CA ARG A 92 -3.66 27.06 2.06
C ARG A 92 -3.67 25.59 1.64
N LEU A 93 -4.60 25.26 0.76
CA LEU A 93 -4.61 23.97 0.09
C LEU A 93 -3.39 23.85 -0.82
N THR A 94 -2.56 22.84 -0.61
CA THR A 94 -1.32 22.57 -1.36
C THR A 94 -1.38 21.32 -2.21
N GLY A 95 -2.30 20.43 -1.90
CA GLY A 95 -2.46 19.18 -2.61
C GLY A 95 -3.71 18.43 -2.17
N VAL A 96 -3.96 17.33 -2.83
CA VAL A 96 -4.99 16.35 -2.48
C VAL A 96 -4.44 14.94 -2.65
N GLU A 97 -4.86 14.04 -1.78
CA GLU A 97 -4.56 12.62 -1.89
C GLU A 97 -5.76 11.90 -2.52
N ALA A 98 -5.52 11.19 -3.63
CA ALA A 98 -6.52 10.37 -4.29
C ALA A 98 -6.64 9.02 -3.57
N LEU A 99 -7.78 8.77 -3.00
CA LEU A 99 -8.08 7.60 -2.21
C LEU A 99 -9.15 6.76 -2.89
N ILE A 100 -8.77 5.59 -3.37
CA ILE A 100 -9.69 4.68 -4.04
C ILE A 100 -10.81 4.21 -3.11
N ARG A 101 -12.03 4.15 -3.66
CA ARG A 101 -13.23 3.64 -2.99
C ARG A 101 -13.85 2.57 -3.86
N TRP A 102 -14.34 1.53 -3.21
CA TRP A 102 -15.08 0.47 -3.86
C TRP A 102 -16.36 0.21 -3.10
N HIS A 103 -17.46 0.24 -3.83
CA HIS A 103 -18.77 -0.11 -3.33
C HIS A 103 -19.34 -1.26 -4.15
N ASP A 104 -19.66 -2.36 -3.48
CA ASP A 104 -20.29 -3.54 -4.08
C ASP A 104 -21.71 -3.69 -3.59
N ALA A 105 -22.62 -4.16 -4.44
CA ALA A 105 -24.04 -4.28 -4.11
C ALA A 105 -24.31 -5.25 -2.94
N ASP A 106 -23.51 -6.31 -2.81
CA ASP A 106 -23.69 -7.34 -1.78
C ASP A 106 -22.84 -7.08 -0.54
N PHE A 107 -21.65 -6.52 -0.71
CA PHE A 107 -20.68 -6.27 0.37
C PHE A 107 -20.72 -4.82 0.91
N GLY A 108 -21.48 -3.93 0.26
CA GLY A 108 -21.49 -2.51 0.61
C GLY A 108 -20.14 -1.84 0.33
N THR A 109 -19.76 -0.90 1.18
CA THR A 109 -18.46 -0.22 1.08
C THR A 109 -17.35 -1.14 1.55
N VAL A 110 -16.49 -1.58 0.63
CA VAL A 110 -15.33 -2.43 0.92
C VAL A 110 -14.11 -1.56 1.20
N SER A 111 -13.48 -1.77 2.36
CA SER A 111 -12.29 -0.99 2.75
C SER A 111 -11.09 -1.27 1.84
N PRO A 112 -10.31 -0.24 1.45
CA PRO A 112 -9.03 -0.43 0.77
C PRO A 112 -8.09 -1.39 1.48
N THR A 113 -8.06 -1.39 2.81
CA THR A 113 -7.27 -2.33 3.62
C THR A 113 -7.68 -3.79 3.44
N THR A 114 -8.88 -4.04 2.92
CA THR A 114 -9.38 -5.39 2.60
C THR A 114 -9.13 -5.76 1.15
N PHE A 115 -9.45 -4.87 0.20
CA PHE A 115 -9.41 -5.26 -1.22
C PHE A 115 -8.05 -5.01 -1.89
N ILE A 116 -7.22 -4.08 -1.41
CA ILE A 116 -5.89 -3.86 -2.00
C ILE A 116 -4.97 -5.09 -1.83
N PRO A 117 -4.82 -5.69 -0.63
CA PRO A 117 -4.08 -6.93 -0.50
C PRO A 117 -4.67 -8.09 -1.33
N LEU A 118 -6.00 -8.15 -1.45
CA LEU A 118 -6.65 -9.13 -2.31
C LEU A 118 -6.30 -8.90 -3.78
N ALA A 119 -6.31 -7.63 -4.24
CA ALA A 119 -5.93 -7.27 -5.61
C ALA A 119 -4.47 -7.65 -5.92
N GLU A 120 -3.56 -7.47 -4.96
CA GLU A 120 -2.17 -7.90 -5.08
C GLU A 120 -2.06 -9.42 -5.21
N ASP A 121 -2.74 -10.18 -4.34
CA ASP A 121 -2.71 -11.65 -4.35
C ASP A 121 -3.27 -12.26 -5.64
N ILE A 122 -4.27 -11.63 -6.26
CA ILE A 122 -4.90 -12.13 -7.50
C ILE A 122 -4.42 -11.41 -8.77
N GLY A 123 -3.39 -10.54 -8.63
CA GLY A 123 -2.71 -9.88 -9.76
C GLY A 123 -3.48 -8.73 -10.41
N LEU A 124 -4.50 -8.16 -9.76
CA LEU A 124 -5.30 -7.05 -10.29
C LEU A 124 -4.77 -5.66 -9.92
N ILE A 125 -3.81 -5.57 -9.02
CA ILE A 125 -3.33 -4.30 -8.51
C ILE A 125 -2.75 -3.39 -9.60
N ALA A 126 -2.13 -3.97 -10.63
CA ALA A 126 -1.59 -3.20 -11.76
C ALA A 126 -2.70 -2.48 -12.54
N SER A 127 -3.80 -3.18 -12.86
CA SER A 127 -4.94 -2.61 -13.57
C SER A 127 -5.66 -1.55 -12.72
N ILE A 128 -5.85 -1.82 -11.42
CA ILE A 128 -6.43 -0.85 -10.48
C ILE A 128 -5.55 0.40 -10.41
N GLY A 129 -4.25 0.25 -10.27
CA GLY A 129 -3.32 1.37 -10.17
C GLY A 129 -3.23 2.19 -11.46
N GLU A 130 -3.30 1.56 -12.63
CA GLU A 130 -3.36 2.28 -13.91
C GLU A 130 -4.64 3.12 -13.99
N TRP A 131 -5.80 2.56 -13.62
CA TRP A 131 -7.06 3.29 -13.57
C TRP A 131 -7.00 4.46 -12.57
N VAL A 132 -6.45 4.25 -11.37
CA VAL A 132 -6.28 5.31 -10.37
C VAL A 132 -5.42 6.44 -10.91
N LEU A 133 -4.26 6.14 -11.50
CA LEU A 133 -3.35 7.15 -12.07
C LEU A 133 -4.02 7.95 -13.17
N GLN A 134 -4.68 7.29 -14.11
CA GLN A 134 -5.38 7.97 -15.22
C GLN A 134 -6.48 8.90 -14.69
N THR A 135 -7.31 8.40 -13.76
CA THR A 135 -8.42 9.16 -13.19
C THR A 135 -7.94 10.33 -12.35
N ALA A 136 -6.92 10.11 -11.49
CA ALA A 136 -6.36 11.15 -10.64
C ALA A 136 -5.67 12.26 -11.46
N CYS A 137 -4.84 11.91 -12.44
CA CYS A 137 -4.18 12.87 -13.32
C CYS A 137 -5.19 13.69 -14.13
N ALA A 138 -6.22 13.04 -14.68
CA ALA A 138 -7.28 13.73 -15.40
C ALA A 138 -8.06 14.70 -14.50
N GLN A 139 -8.34 14.31 -13.26
CA GLN A 139 -9.02 15.17 -12.29
C GLN A 139 -8.13 16.34 -11.84
N ALA A 140 -6.84 16.10 -11.60
CA ALA A 140 -5.89 17.16 -11.27
C ALA A 140 -5.82 18.21 -12.39
N LYS A 141 -5.79 17.77 -13.64
CA LYS A 141 -5.80 18.68 -14.80
C LYS A 141 -7.06 19.53 -14.87
N ARG A 142 -8.23 18.97 -14.60
CA ARG A 142 -9.49 19.73 -14.54
C ARG A 142 -9.47 20.79 -13.44
N TRP A 143 -8.82 20.51 -12.32
CA TRP A 143 -8.73 21.48 -11.21
C TRP A 143 -7.67 22.55 -11.40
N GLU A 144 -6.75 22.38 -12.36
CA GLU A 144 -5.66 23.33 -12.61
C GLU A 144 -6.17 24.75 -12.93
N GLU A 145 -7.35 24.86 -13.57
CA GLU A 145 -7.98 26.15 -13.89
C GLU A 145 -8.43 26.93 -12.65
N VAL A 146 -8.92 26.22 -11.61
CA VAL A 146 -9.48 26.83 -10.38
C VAL A 146 -8.52 26.75 -9.21
N LEU A 147 -7.60 25.82 -9.22
CA LEU A 147 -6.59 25.57 -8.18
C LEU A 147 -5.20 25.39 -8.80
N PRO A 148 -4.64 26.48 -9.37
CA PRO A 148 -3.34 26.41 -10.01
C PRO A 148 -2.27 25.98 -9.02
N GLY A 149 -1.45 25.02 -9.42
CA GLY A 149 -0.39 24.52 -8.56
C GLY A 149 -0.79 23.43 -7.57
N LEU A 150 -2.04 22.98 -7.58
CA LEU A 150 -2.48 21.85 -6.75
C LEU A 150 -1.70 20.58 -7.12
N ARG A 151 -1.18 19.88 -6.10
CA ARG A 151 -0.52 18.59 -6.26
C ARG A 151 -1.54 17.46 -6.05
N MET A 152 -1.42 16.41 -6.87
CA MET A 152 -2.19 15.18 -6.74
C MET A 152 -1.29 14.06 -6.22
N SER A 153 -1.57 13.54 -5.04
CA SER A 153 -0.87 12.40 -4.46
C SER A 153 -1.63 11.11 -4.75
N VAL A 154 -0.90 10.06 -5.15
CA VAL A 154 -1.44 8.73 -5.48
C VAL A 154 -0.62 7.65 -4.77
N ASN A 155 -1.31 6.78 -4.06
CA ASN A 155 -0.69 5.62 -3.40
C ASN A 155 -0.26 4.57 -4.42
N VAL A 156 0.95 4.01 -4.24
CA VAL A 156 1.54 2.98 -5.10
C VAL A 156 1.97 1.78 -4.27
N SER A 157 1.53 0.59 -4.70
CA SER A 157 1.93 -0.64 -4.02
C SER A 157 3.35 -1.08 -4.36
N PRO A 158 4.04 -1.81 -3.47
CA PRO A 158 5.38 -2.34 -3.73
C PRO A 158 5.45 -3.21 -4.99
N SER A 159 4.41 -3.98 -5.27
CA SER A 159 4.35 -4.85 -6.44
C SER A 159 4.28 -4.07 -7.76
N GLN A 160 3.65 -2.89 -7.77
CA GLN A 160 3.65 -1.99 -8.93
C GLN A 160 5.05 -1.42 -9.19
N LEU A 161 5.76 -0.98 -8.14
CA LEU A 161 7.11 -0.42 -8.27
C LEU A 161 8.12 -1.41 -8.85
N THR A 162 7.95 -2.70 -8.58
CA THR A 162 8.82 -3.76 -9.08
C THR A 162 8.45 -4.24 -10.48
N SER A 163 7.33 -3.78 -11.02
CA SER A 163 6.94 -4.06 -12.42
C SER A 163 7.79 -3.24 -13.39
N SER A 164 8.34 -3.89 -14.40
CA SER A 164 9.14 -3.25 -15.46
C SER A 164 8.37 -2.21 -16.27
N ASP A 165 7.04 -2.26 -16.27
CA ASP A 165 6.17 -1.39 -17.06
C ASP A 165 5.62 -0.17 -16.29
N PHE A 166 5.78 -0.12 -14.96
CA PHE A 166 5.17 0.92 -14.14
C PHE A 166 5.56 2.35 -14.56
N GLY A 167 6.82 2.58 -14.89
CA GLY A 167 7.27 3.87 -15.40
C GLY A 167 6.58 4.27 -16.72
N ALA A 168 6.26 3.30 -17.58
CA ALA A 168 5.49 3.55 -18.80
C ALA A 168 4.01 3.87 -18.50
N VAL A 169 3.41 3.20 -17.52
CA VAL A 169 2.04 3.49 -17.04
C VAL A 169 1.93 4.94 -16.58
N VAL A 170 2.85 5.40 -15.72
CA VAL A 170 2.86 6.80 -15.22
C VAL A 170 3.02 7.79 -16.39
N ARG A 171 3.96 7.57 -17.30
CA ARG A 171 4.14 8.43 -18.47
C ARG A 171 2.89 8.49 -19.35
N ARG A 172 2.21 7.37 -19.57
CA ARG A 172 0.94 7.34 -20.31
C ARG A 172 -0.16 8.16 -19.64
N ALA A 173 -0.30 8.04 -18.30
CA ALA A 173 -1.28 8.80 -17.53
C ALA A 173 -1.03 10.31 -17.61
N LEU A 174 0.22 10.76 -17.46
CA LEU A 174 0.62 12.16 -17.59
C LEU A 174 0.38 12.69 -19.01
N ALA A 175 0.79 11.93 -20.02
CA ALA A 175 0.59 12.33 -21.42
C ALA A 175 -0.89 12.43 -21.82
N ALA A 176 -1.70 11.45 -21.40
CA ALA A 176 -3.14 11.44 -21.70
C ALA A 176 -3.91 12.57 -21.00
N SER A 177 -3.54 12.92 -19.77
CA SER A 177 -4.16 14.01 -19.00
C SER A 177 -3.58 15.39 -19.33
N GLN A 178 -2.39 15.46 -19.92
CA GLN A 178 -1.61 16.69 -20.08
C GLN A 178 -1.30 17.39 -18.73
N LEU A 179 -1.23 16.62 -17.65
CA LEU A 179 -0.80 17.10 -16.34
C LEU A 179 0.73 17.24 -16.31
N ALA A 180 1.23 18.35 -15.80
CA ALA A 180 2.66 18.52 -15.59
C ALA A 180 3.17 17.52 -14.54
N ALA A 181 4.34 16.90 -14.77
CA ALA A 181 4.83 15.81 -13.94
C ALA A 181 5.07 16.25 -12.48
N ASP A 182 5.48 17.50 -12.26
CA ASP A 182 5.68 18.10 -10.94
C ASP A 182 4.37 18.30 -10.14
N ARG A 183 3.22 18.04 -10.76
CA ARG A 183 1.89 18.02 -10.12
C ARG A 183 1.46 16.66 -9.65
N LEU A 184 2.16 15.60 -10.05
CA LEU A 184 1.93 14.25 -9.57
C LEU A 184 2.94 13.91 -8.47
N GLU A 185 2.44 13.43 -7.34
CA GLU A 185 3.23 12.85 -6.25
C GLU A 185 2.84 11.38 -6.09
N LEU A 186 3.81 10.48 -6.07
CA LEU A 186 3.58 9.07 -5.81
C LEU A 186 3.94 8.76 -4.36
N GLU A 187 3.00 8.21 -3.63
CA GLU A 187 3.17 7.83 -2.22
C GLU A 187 3.52 6.35 -2.13
N ILE A 188 4.66 6.05 -1.54
CA ILE A 188 5.17 4.69 -1.36
C ILE A 188 5.42 4.42 0.12
N THR A 189 5.13 3.23 0.59
CA THR A 189 5.48 2.84 1.96
C THR A 189 6.99 2.62 2.11
N GLU A 190 7.51 2.64 3.35
CA GLU A 190 8.91 2.28 3.64
C GLU A 190 9.28 0.90 3.06
N GLY A 191 8.36 -0.07 3.15
CA GLY A 191 8.54 -1.40 2.56
C GLY A 191 8.65 -1.37 1.03
N GLY A 192 7.95 -0.45 0.38
CA GLY A 192 8.03 -0.23 -1.07
C GLY A 192 9.39 0.29 -1.51
N LEU A 193 9.99 1.20 -0.72
CA LEU A 193 11.32 1.75 -1.01
C LEU A 193 12.41 0.67 -0.99
N VAL A 194 12.31 -0.32 -0.10
CA VAL A 194 13.29 -1.41 0.03
C VAL A 194 12.98 -2.62 -0.85
N ALA A 195 11.89 -2.58 -1.61
CA ALA A 195 11.53 -3.67 -2.51
C ALA A 195 12.60 -3.87 -3.59
N PRO A 196 13.02 -5.12 -3.88
CA PRO A 196 14.02 -5.39 -4.89
C PRO A 196 13.62 -4.82 -6.25
N GLY A 197 14.45 -3.96 -6.85
CA GLY A 197 14.19 -3.36 -8.16
C GLY A 197 13.35 -2.06 -8.13
N ALA A 198 12.87 -1.59 -6.97
CA ALA A 198 12.11 -0.34 -6.87
C ALA A 198 12.95 0.91 -7.17
N LEU A 199 14.19 0.98 -6.69
CA LEU A 199 15.03 2.17 -6.82
C LEU A 199 15.26 2.65 -8.27
N PRO A 200 15.57 1.80 -9.25
CA PRO A 200 15.70 2.24 -10.64
C PRO A 200 14.40 2.85 -11.18
N THR A 201 13.25 2.26 -10.87
CA THR A 201 11.93 2.77 -11.27
C THR A 201 11.66 4.14 -10.66
N LEU A 202 11.92 4.30 -9.35
CA LEU A 202 11.74 5.56 -8.63
C LEU A 202 12.64 6.67 -9.18
N ARG A 203 13.90 6.37 -9.46
CA ARG A 203 14.83 7.33 -10.09
C ARG A 203 14.33 7.77 -11.46
N ALA A 204 13.91 6.83 -12.31
CA ALA A 204 13.39 7.13 -13.62
C ALA A 204 12.10 7.99 -13.58
N LEU A 205 11.28 7.85 -12.55
CA LEU A 205 10.08 8.67 -12.33
C LEU A 205 10.46 10.06 -11.82
N HIS A 206 11.40 10.16 -10.89
CA HIS A 206 11.92 11.43 -10.41
C HIS A 206 12.60 12.23 -11.53
N ASP A 207 13.35 11.57 -12.44
CA ASP A 207 14.03 12.21 -13.58
C ASP A 207 13.05 12.85 -14.57
N ILE A 208 11.80 12.39 -14.64
CA ILE A 208 10.75 13.02 -15.45
C ILE A 208 9.95 14.09 -14.68
N GLY A 209 10.33 14.38 -13.43
CA GLY A 209 9.75 15.44 -12.61
C GLY A 209 8.60 15.01 -11.70
N VAL A 210 8.32 13.71 -11.56
CA VAL A 210 7.32 13.21 -10.61
C VAL A 210 7.89 13.23 -9.20
N SER A 211 7.15 13.81 -8.24
CA SER A 211 7.54 13.82 -6.82
C SER A 211 7.28 12.47 -6.17
N ILE A 212 8.15 12.10 -5.22
CA ILE A 212 8.02 10.86 -4.46
C ILE A 212 7.89 11.18 -2.97
N ALA A 213 6.82 10.70 -2.36
CA ALA A 213 6.60 10.77 -0.91
C ALA A 213 6.73 9.38 -0.28
N ILE A 214 7.38 9.31 0.89
CA ILE A 214 7.41 8.08 1.67
C ILE A 214 6.31 8.15 2.71
N ASP A 215 5.37 7.22 2.62
CA ASP A 215 4.21 7.15 3.49
C ASP A 215 4.42 6.21 4.69
N ASN A 216 3.68 6.46 5.77
CA ASN A 216 3.73 5.74 7.05
C ASN A 216 5.14 5.66 7.65
N PHE A 217 5.91 6.76 7.50
CA PHE A 217 7.29 6.79 7.96
C PHE A 217 7.40 6.70 9.48
N GLY A 218 8.26 5.79 9.95
CA GLY A 218 8.49 5.50 11.37
C GLY A 218 7.75 4.27 11.90
N ALA A 219 6.80 3.70 11.16
CA ALA A 219 6.07 2.50 11.58
C ALA A 219 6.79 1.19 11.24
N GLY A 220 7.80 1.24 10.35
CA GLY A 220 8.52 0.08 9.84
C GLY A 220 9.97 0.01 10.29
N TYR A 221 10.70 -0.92 9.70
CA TYR A 221 12.15 -0.98 9.81
C TYR A 221 12.75 0.11 8.90
N SER A 222 12.89 1.32 9.43
CA SER A 222 13.48 2.45 8.71
C SER A 222 14.87 2.10 8.20
N SER A 223 14.97 1.75 6.95
CA SER A 223 16.28 1.58 6.31
C SER A 223 16.82 2.96 5.91
N LEU A 224 17.34 3.71 6.86
CA LEU A 224 18.03 4.99 6.63
C LEU A 224 19.10 4.89 5.51
N ALA A 225 19.61 3.68 5.27
CA ALA A 225 20.53 3.41 4.17
C ALA A 225 19.89 3.61 2.79
N TYR A 226 18.63 3.26 2.63
CA TYR A 226 17.91 3.47 1.36
C TYR A 226 17.52 4.92 1.16
N LEU A 227 17.10 5.62 2.22
CA LEU A 227 16.87 7.07 2.17
C LEU A 227 18.12 7.84 1.73
N ARG A 228 19.29 7.41 2.15
CA ARG A 228 20.56 8.02 1.70
C ARG A 228 20.86 7.78 0.21
N SER A 229 20.33 6.71 -0.38
CA SER A 229 20.54 6.36 -1.79
C SER A 229 19.43 6.86 -2.72
N PHE A 230 18.30 7.30 -2.16
CA PHE A 230 17.19 7.88 -2.88
C PHE A 230 16.64 9.09 -2.12
N HIS A 231 16.65 10.25 -2.76
CA HIS A 231 16.10 11.48 -2.19
C HIS A 231 14.59 11.49 -2.42
N ALA A 232 13.84 11.34 -1.34
CA ALA A 232 12.40 11.53 -1.38
C ALA A 232 12.06 13.02 -1.24
N ASP A 233 11.06 13.48 -1.95
CA ASP A 233 10.62 14.88 -1.89
C ASP A 233 9.84 15.17 -0.60
N ARG A 234 9.27 14.11 0.02
CA ARG A 234 8.43 14.25 1.23
C ARG A 234 8.48 13.01 2.09
N LEU A 235 8.36 13.22 3.41
CA LEU A 235 8.06 12.18 4.39
C LEU A 235 6.69 12.43 5.01
N LYS A 236 5.80 11.43 5.00
CA LYS A 236 4.50 11.45 5.67
C LYS A 236 4.63 10.68 6.97
N ILE A 237 4.44 11.38 8.08
CA ILE A 237 4.50 10.77 9.43
C ILE A 237 3.26 9.91 9.63
N ASP A 238 3.44 8.67 10.06
CA ASP A 238 2.32 7.77 10.31
C ASP A 238 1.37 8.32 11.40
N MET A 239 0.08 8.13 11.17
CA MET A 239 -0.99 8.68 12.00
C MET A 239 -0.90 8.32 13.49
N PRO A 240 -0.51 7.10 13.92
CA PRO A 240 -0.33 6.76 15.32
C PRO A 240 0.56 7.75 16.08
N PHE A 241 1.68 8.16 15.49
CA PHE A 241 2.57 9.14 16.11
C PHE A 241 1.91 10.51 16.26
N SER A 242 1.22 10.97 15.20
CA SER A 242 0.53 12.27 15.24
C SER A 242 -0.58 12.32 16.29
N ARG A 243 -1.25 11.23 16.57
CA ARG A 243 -2.25 11.11 17.64
C ARG A 243 -1.64 11.17 19.04
N GLY A 244 -0.36 10.80 19.18
CA GLY A 244 0.37 10.85 20.44
C GLY A 244 0.84 12.25 20.85
N ILE A 245 0.71 13.26 19.99
CA ILE A 245 1.13 14.63 20.30
C ILE A 245 0.32 15.16 21.49
N GLY A 246 1.03 15.69 22.49
CA GLY A 246 0.45 16.20 23.74
C GLY A 246 0.14 15.11 24.79
N SER A 247 0.37 13.80 24.47
CA SER A 247 0.09 12.70 25.40
C SER A 247 1.23 11.69 25.53
N SER A 248 2.13 11.62 24.53
CA SER A 248 3.23 10.65 24.48
C SER A 248 4.55 11.35 24.13
N LEU A 249 5.44 11.48 25.11
CA LEU A 249 6.79 12.03 24.90
C LEU A 249 7.61 11.21 23.89
N VAL A 250 7.36 9.90 23.83
CA VAL A 250 8.04 9.00 22.87
C VAL A 250 7.64 9.37 21.44
N ASP A 251 6.35 9.54 21.19
CA ASP A 251 5.84 9.88 19.84
C ASP A 251 6.32 11.27 19.43
N GLU A 252 6.30 12.25 20.33
CA GLU A 252 6.85 13.60 20.09
C GLU A 252 8.35 13.55 19.76
N THR A 253 9.12 12.71 20.44
CA THR A 253 10.54 12.51 20.17
C THR A 253 10.77 11.92 18.78
N ILE A 254 9.97 10.91 18.41
CA ILE A 254 10.01 10.27 17.08
C ILE A 254 9.67 11.31 16.00
N ILE A 255 8.58 12.05 16.16
CA ILE A 255 8.19 13.12 15.23
C ILE A 255 9.32 14.16 15.08
N GLY A 256 9.91 14.59 16.19
CA GLY A 256 11.04 15.52 16.17
C GLY A 256 12.23 15.02 15.39
N ALA A 257 12.57 13.72 15.55
CA ALA A 257 13.62 13.07 14.79
C ALA A 257 13.31 12.99 13.28
N ILE A 258 12.07 12.65 12.91
CA ILE A 258 11.63 12.60 11.51
C ILE A 258 11.71 14.00 10.88
N ILE A 259 11.24 15.03 11.58
CA ILE A 259 11.32 16.42 11.09
C ILE A 259 12.78 16.87 10.91
N ALA A 260 13.66 16.53 11.85
CA ALA A 260 15.09 16.85 11.74
C ALA A 260 15.73 16.13 10.54
N LEU A 261 15.34 14.88 10.31
CA LEU A 261 15.78 14.10 9.14
C LEU A 261 15.33 14.76 7.83
N ALA A 262 14.04 15.08 7.71
CA ALA A 262 13.48 15.70 6.51
C ALA A 262 14.03 17.10 6.18
N ARG A 263 14.57 17.80 7.18
CA ARG A 263 15.19 19.12 7.00
C ARG A 263 16.66 19.05 6.60
N ASN A 264 17.26 17.87 6.63
CA ASN A 264 18.66 17.74 6.27
C ASN A 264 18.80 17.77 4.72
N PRO A 265 19.54 18.71 4.12
CA PRO A 265 19.68 18.85 2.68
C PRO A 265 20.42 17.67 2.00
N ARG A 266 20.88 16.71 2.78
CA ARG A 266 21.49 15.46 2.29
C ARG A 266 20.51 14.28 2.26
N PHE A 267 19.27 14.51 2.63
CA PHE A 267 18.16 13.57 2.56
C PHE A 267 17.17 13.99 1.52
#